data_38e9d6b843716110bc2830c454de5199
#
_entry.id   38e9d6b843716110bc2830c454de5199
#
_cell.length_a   1.000
_cell.length_b   1.000
_cell.length_c   1.000
_cell.angle_alpha   90.00
_cell.angle_beta   90.00
_cell.angle_gamma   90.00
#
_symmetry.space_group_name_H-M   'P 1'
#
loop_
_entity.id
_entity.type
_entity.pdbx_description
1 polymer ?
#
loop_
_entity_poly.entity_id
_entity_poly.type
_entity_poly.pdbx_seq_one_letter_code
_entity_poly.pdbx_strand_id
1 'polypeptide(L)'
;MSYGEMEQQYTVALQKLIELQKKYGLDSTETLKAQKKLAEFQVVTPLLGEFSTGKSSLINALLGNKILGENITPETAVPTEICYGEQEKAIIYSNDNKPSKELTLEEYKQCSFSASETHKVRLYLNHPFLKEIETVRIVDMPGFNSGIELHNRAIDEYLPEAEAYLLTFDARTPTISEDMVNFIKELKLHEVPVYFLITKARAVTEDECRICTDRIRQDAEKYLGLPQVSIGVTNAKGKIKILEPFQADLREIEKKSQDIFRKVGQQQLAKCAFDLQLYLDTSIRQSVLSPSELEGKIEEVQQNMDRIQTKMEKERLHFEGQIGPCLDDIRIRLDRALRADAPELEDILLRQGNIKNRVILLVREVITKAFKEVFTPKISAYLGQTFHTLQMGIPENINLELMPEQLQIDRMVENTTREVIKMALPAILGVLGVAISGIIGGIIFGIVSILVAFGFNKKREQEKRQMARRKIESELIPTIINVTMEKVQSVIADKVQEINAAIQRNVQLQIDAQKKALADLKKDQAAEMKEKQARLIEWQQDLEQVKKIQKA
;
A
#
# COMPACT_ATOMS: atom_id res chain seq x y z
N MET A 1 -4.44 -0.61 -26.22
CA MET A 1 -3.75 0.67 -25.92
C MET A 1 -2.55 0.31 -25.05
N SER A 2 -1.35 0.72 -25.46
CA SER A 2 -0.13 0.52 -24.67
C SER A 2 -0.13 1.41 -23.42
N TYR A 3 0.76 1.12 -22.45
CA TYR A 3 0.91 1.96 -21.27
C TYR A 3 1.22 3.42 -21.64
N GLY A 4 2.22 3.65 -22.52
CA GLY A 4 2.58 5.00 -22.94
C GLY A 4 1.45 5.77 -23.65
N GLU A 5 0.61 5.08 -24.43
CA GLU A 5 -0.58 5.70 -25.03
C GLU A 5 -1.60 6.11 -23.97
N MET A 6 -1.83 5.26 -22.94
CA MET A 6 -2.73 5.57 -21.82
C MET A 6 -2.19 6.72 -20.97
N GLU A 7 -0.90 6.70 -20.65
CA GLU A 7 -0.23 7.76 -19.87
C GLU A 7 -0.34 9.10 -20.58
N GLN A 8 -0.05 9.15 -21.89
CA GLN A 8 -0.19 10.36 -22.70
C GLN A 8 -1.64 10.85 -22.73
N GLN A 9 -2.60 9.95 -22.92
CA GLN A 9 -4.02 10.28 -22.91
C GLN A 9 -4.45 10.91 -21.59
N TYR A 10 -4.08 10.31 -20.45
CA TYR A 10 -4.44 10.82 -19.12
C TYR A 10 -3.73 12.14 -18.80
N THR A 11 -2.46 12.28 -19.22
CA THR A 11 -1.71 13.52 -19.04
C THR A 11 -2.37 14.68 -19.80
N VAL A 12 -2.74 14.48 -21.07
CA VAL A 12 -3.44 15.49 -21.88
C VAL A 12 -4.82 15.81 -21.28
N ALA A 13 -5.55 14.80 -20.84
CA ALA A 13 -6.86 14.98 -20.24
C ALA A 13 -6.80 15.79 -18.93
N LEU A 14 -5.85 15.46 -18.03
CA LEU A 14 -5.66 16.20 -16.77
C LEU A 14 -5.16 17.63 -17.02
N GLN A 15 -4.25 17.83 -17.99
CA GLN A 15 -3.80 19.17 -18.36
C GLN A 15 -4.96 20.04 -18.83
N LYS A 16 -5.88 19.47 -19.62
CA LYS A 16 -7.07 20.18 -20.09
C LYS A 16 -8.04 20.51 -18.94
N LEU A 17 -8.19 19.60 -17.98
CA LEU A 17 -8.97 19.91 -16.77
C LEU A 17 -8.36 21.06 -15.97
N ILE A 18 -7.04 21.08 -15.79
CA ILE A 18 -6.33 22.18 -15.11
C ILE A 18 -6.58 23.53 -15.82
N GLU A 19 -6.50 23.56 -17.16
CA GLU A 19 -6.77 24.78 -17.94
C GLU A 19 -8.21 25.27 -17.73
N LEU A 20 -9.20 24.38 -17.79
CA LEU A 20 -10.59 24.72 -17.57
C LEU A 20 -10.88 25.14 -16.12
N GLN A 21 -10.30 24.43 -15.13
CA GLN A 21 -10.41 24.82 -13.72
C GLN A 21 -9.85 26.24 -13.49
N LYS A 22 -8.67 26.55 -14.06
CA LYS A 22 -8.09 27.90 -14.01
C LYS A 22 -8.94 28.93 -14.73
N LYS A 23 -9.50 28.62 -15.90
CA LYS A 23 -10.41 29.50 -16.65
C LYS A 23 -11.59 29.94 -15.78
N TYR A 24 -12.15 29.02 -15.01
CA TYR A 24 -13.29 29.30 -14.12
C TYR A 24 -12.85 29.65 -12.69
N GLY A 25 -11.54 29.78 -12.43
CA GLY A 25 -10.99 30.13 -11.12
C GLY A 25 -11.32 29.11 -10.03
N LEU A 26 -11.39 27.83 -10.39
CA LEU A 26 -11.53 26.70 -9.47
C LEU A 26 -10.15 26.23 -9.01
N ASP A 27 -10.10 25.56 -7.85
CA ASP A 27 -8.86 24.97 -7.34
C ASP A 27 -8.47 23.75 -8.19
N SER A 28 -7.24 23.76 -8.70
CA SER A 28 -6.66 22.68 -9.50
C SER A 28 -5.62 21.83 -8.75
N THR A 29 -5.47 22.03 -7.44
CA THR A 29 -4.44 21.37 -6.62
C THR A 29 -4.56 19.85 -6.66
N GLU A 30 -5.78 19.30 -6.52
CA GLU A 30 -6.00 17.85 -6.57
C GLU A 30 -5.74 17.29 -7.99
N THR A 31 -6.05 18.03 -9.04
CA THR A 31 -5.76 17.63 -10.43
C THR A 31 -4.26 17.60 -10.71
N LEU A 32 -3.49 18.56 -10.17
CA LEU A 32 -2.02 18.54 -10.25
C LEU A 32 -1.42 17.36 -9.49
N LYS A 33 -1.96 17.02 -8.32
CA LYS A 33 -1.53 15.82 -7.57
C LYS A 33 -1.84 14.53 -8.34
N ALA A 34 -3.02 14.44 -8.94
CA ALA A 34 -3.40 13.29 -9.76
C ALA A 34 -2.48 13.13 -10.98
N GLN A 35 -2.13 14.23 -11.65
CA GLN A 35 -1.18 14.23 -12.77
C GLN A 35 0.19 13.70 -12.35
N LYS A 36 0.72 14.17 -11.21
CA LYS A 36 1.99 13.69 -10.67
C LYS A 36 1.91 12.20 -10.29
N LYS A 37 0.83 11.78 -9.62
CA LYS A 37 0.63 10.38 -9.22
C LYS A 37 0.60 9.43 -10.41
N LEU A 38 -0.04 9.83 -11.52
CA LEU A 38 -0.08 9.01 -12.74
C LEU A 38 1.27 8.98 -13.49
N ALA A 39 1.98 10.10 -13.53
CA ALA A 39 3.31 10.17 -14.15
C ALA A 39 4.38 9.35 -13.38
N GLU A 40 4.19 9.15 -12.07
CA GLU A 40 5.09 8.38 -11.21
C GLU A 40 4.55 6.96 -10.93
N PHE A 41 3.51 6.53 -11.66
CA PHE A 41 2.89 5.23 -11.41
C PHE A 41 3.83 4.07 -11.68
N GLN A 42 4.03 3.23 -10.68
CA GLN A 42 4.79 1.98 -10.79
C GLN A 42 4.27 0.96 -9.78
N VAL A 43 4.30 -0.31 -10.17
CA VAL A 43 3.95 -1.46 -9.34
C VAL A 43 5.20 -1.98 -8.65
N VAL A 44 5.18 -1.96 -7.33
CA VAL A 44 6.32 -2.43 -6.52
C VAL A 44 6.31 -3.96 -6.48
N THR A 45 7.44 -4.56 -6.89
CA THR A 45 7.61 -6.02 -7.00
C THR A 45 8.91 -6.44 -6.29
N PRO A 46 8.87 -6.75 -4.99
CA PRO A 46 10.05 -7.18 -4.26
C PRO A 46 10.45 -8.63 -4.58
N LEU A 47 11.76 -8.84 -4.77
CA LEU A 47 12.39 -10.16 -4.76
C LEU A 47 12.69 -10.51 -3.30
N LEU A 48 12.04 -11.55 -2.81
CA LEU A 48 12.11 -12.03 -1.44
C LEU A 48 12.77 -13.40 -1.39
N GLY A 49 13.45 -13.70 -0.31
CA GLY A 49 14.11 -14.97 -0.11
C GLY A 49 15.21 -14.87 0.94
N GLU A 50 15.64 -16.03 1.43
CA GLU A 50 16.71 -16.11 2.42
C GLU A 50 18.01 -15.48 1.92
N PHE A 51 18.93 -15.24 2.86
CA PHE A 51 20.24 -14.74 2.50
C PHE A 51 20.93 -15.69 1.51
N SER A 52 21.64 -15.13 0.54
CA SER A 52 22.34 -15.90 -0.51
C SER A 52 21.50 -16.75 -1.47
N THR A 53 20.17 -16.61 -1.53
CA THR A 53 19.37 -17.31 -2.56
C THR A 53 19.67 -16.87 -3.99
N GLY A 54 20.39 -15.77 -4.18
CA GLY A 54 20.82 -15.30 -5.51
C GLY A 54 19.93 -14.23 -6.14
N LYS A 55 19.18 -13.48 -5.35
CA LYS A 55 18.32 -12.35 -5.78
C LYS A 55 19.07 -11.34 -6.63
N SER A 56 20.08 -10.69 -6.06
CA SER A 56 20.93 -9.70 -6.76
C SER A 56 21.62 -10.28 -7.99
N SER A 57 22.07 -11.57 -7.91
CA SER A 57 22.67 -12.23 -9.07
C SER A 57 21.66 -12.46 -10.21
N LEU A 58 20.40 -12.76 -9.89
CA LEU A 58 19.33 -12.93 -10.88
C LEU A 58 19.03 -11.60 -11.59
N ILE A 59 18.93 -10.51 -10.84
CA ILE A 59 18.73 -9.18 -11.40
C ILE A 59 19.95 -8.74 -12.24
N ASN A 60 21.18 -8.93 -11.74
CA ASN A 60 22.38 -8.64 -12.52
C ASN A 60 22.46 -9.45 -13.83
N ALA A 61 22.01 -10.71 -13.79
CA ALA A 61 21.97 -11.55 -14.99
C ALA A 61 20.93 -11.06 -16.00
N LEU A 62 19.77 -10.57 -15.53
CA LEU A 62 18.71 -9.96 -16.33
C LEU A 62 19.23 -8.68 -17.02
N LEU A 63 19.95 -7.84 -16.29
CA LEU A 63 20.51 -6.58 -16.78
C LEU A 63 21.78 -6.78 -17.65
N GLY A 64 22.32 -8.01 -17.71
CA GLY A 64 23.54 -8.31 -18.45
C GLY A 64 24.82 -7.69 -17.85
N ASN A 65 24.72 -6.92 -16.79
CA ASN A 65 25.81 -6.19 -16.12
C ASN A 65 25.74 -6.38 -14.60
N LYS A 66 26.94 -6.35 -13.97
CA LYS A 66 27.04 -6.40 -12.51
C LYS A 66 26.85 -4.99 -11.94
N ILE A 67 25.60 -4.64 -11.64
CA ILE A 67 25.20 -3.35 -11.07
C ILE A 67 25.02 -3.48 -9.55
N LEU A 68 24.32 -4.53 -9.11
CA LEU A 68 24.06 -4.80 -7.71
C LEU A 68 25.22 -5.57 -7.08
N GLY A 69 25.58 -5.22 -5.83
CA GLY A 69 26.58 -5.96 -5.08
C GLY A 69 26.11 -7.38 -4.74
N GLU A 70 26.95 -8.38 -5.00
CA GLU A 70 26.62 -9.79 -4.73
C GLU A 70 27.20 -10.32 -3.40
N ASN A 71 28.12 -9.59 -2.79
CA ASN A 71 28.81 -9.95 -1.55
C ASN A 71 28.65 -8.84 -0.51
N ILE A 72 27.44 -8.39 -0.30
CA ILE A 72 27.15 -7.36 0.68
C ILE A 72 27.17 -8.04 2.05
N THR A 73 27.97 -7.49 2.96
CA THR A 73 27.87 -7.86 4.38
C THR A 73 26.45 -7.53 4.84
N PRO A 74 25.86 -8.35 5.69
CA PRO A 74 24.49 -8.11 6.16
C PRO A 74 24.22 -6.68 6.65
N GLU A 75 25.24 -6.02 7.22
CA GLU A 75 25.14 -4.66 7.79
C GLU A 75 24.93 -3.54 6.75
N THR A 76 25.19 -3.81 5.46
CA THR A 76 25.17 -2.79 4.38
C THR A 76 24.04 -3.00 3.38
N ALA A 77 23.19 -4.00 3.56
CA ALA A 77 22.12 -4.30 2.60
C ALA A 77 20.94 -3.33 2.74
N VAL A 78 20.82 -2.44 1.77
CA VAL A 78 19.74 -1.47 1.63
C VAL A 78 18.84 -1.91 0.48
N PRO A 79 17.50 -1.85 0.59
CA PRO A 79 16.60 -2.12 -0.53
C PRO A 79 16.98 -1.30 -1.74
N THR A 80 17.13 -1.96 -2.88
CA THR A 80 17.46 -1.28 -4.14
C THR A 80 16.35 -1.49 -5.15
N GLU A 81 15.69 -0.39 -5.49
CA GLU A 81 14.63 -0.34 -6.51
C GLU A 81 15.25 -0.19 -7.89
N ILE A 82 14.81 -0.98 -8.85
CA ILE A 82 15.26 -0.96 -10.24
C ILE A 82 14.09 -0.61 -11.15
N CYS A 83 14.22 0.48 -11.88
CA CYS A 83 13.21 1.03 -12.76
C CYS A 83 13.78 1.30 -14.16
N TYR A 84 12.91 1.36 -15.17
CA TYR A 84 13.27 1.93 -16.45
C TYR A 84 13.47 3.44 -16.31
N GLY A 85 14.46 3.99 -17.01
CA GLY A 85 14.67 5.42 -17.17
C GLY A 85 15.55 5.70 -18.38
N GLU A 86 15.19 6.72 -19.17
CA GLU A 86 16.00 7.12 -20.34
C GLU A 86 17.40 7.62 -19.93
N GLN A 87 17.47 8.31 -18.79
CA GLN A 87 18.73 8.75 -18.18
C GLN A 87 19.08 7.84 -17.02
N GLU A 88 20.27 7.25 -17.09
CA GLU A 88 20.78 6.39 -16.02
C GLU A 88 21.25 7.20 -14.82
N LYS A 89 20.66 6.91 -13.65
CA LYS A 89 20.99 7.56 -12.40
C LYS A 89 20.57 6.73 -11.19
N ALA A 90 21.14 7.07 -10.05
CA ALA A 90 20.76 6.53 -8.76
C ALA A 90 20.26 7.67 -7.85
N ILE A 91 19.12 7.47 -7.21
CA ILE A 91 18.58 8.39 -6.19
C ILE A 91 18.63 7.69 -4.85
N ILE A 92 19.30 8.32 -3.88
CA ILE A 92 19.38 7.85 -2.50
C ILE A 92 18.27 8.50 -1.70
N TYR A 93 17.57 7.70 -0.90
CA TYR A 93 16.54 8.18 0.01
C TYR A 93 17.03 8.07 1.45
N SER A 94 16.89 9.15 2.21
CA SER A 94 17.13 9.19 3.64
C SER A 94 16.04 8.47 4.45
N ASN A 95 16.27 8.26 5.74
CA ASN A 95 15.35 7.51 6.60
C ASN A 95 13.94 8.11 6.73
N ASP A 96 13.76 9.38 6.38
CA ASP A 96 12.43 10.03 6.24
C ASP A 96 11.78 9.82 4.86
N ASN A 97 12.33 8.90 4.05
CA ASN A 97 11.89 8.53 2.71
C ASN A 97 11.88 9.72 1.71
N LYS A 98 12.78 10.69 1.91
CA LYS A 98 12.96 11.81 0.98
C LYS A 98 14.22 11.63 0.14
N PRO A 99 14.21 12.06 -1.13
CA PRO A 99 15.42 12.10 -1.95
C PRO A 99 16.49 12.95 -1.25
N SER A 100 17.66 12.36 -0.96
CA SER A 100 18.76 13.03 -0.29
C SER A 100 19.92 13.34 -1.23
N LYS A 101 20.19 12.46 -2.20
CA LYS A 101 21.30 12.61 -3.15
C LYS A 101 20.99 11.93 -4.47
N GLU A 102 21.40 12.55 -5.59
CA GLU A 102 21.41 11.95 -6.91
C GLU A 102 22.87 11.66 -7.30
N LEU A 103 23.12 10.47 -7.87
CA LEU A 103 24.42 9.98 -8.29
C LEU A 103 24.34 9.46 -9.71
N THR A 104 25.48 9.51 -10.42
CA THR A 104 25.68 8.73 -11.62
C THR A 104 25.79 7.23 -11.31
N LEU A 105 25.63 6.37 -12.30
CA LEU A 105 25.75 4.92 -12.10
C LEU A 105 27.18 4.50 -11.68
N GLU A 106 28.19 5.20 -12.16
CA GLU A 106 29.58 4.98 -11.79
C GLU A 106 29.83 5.33 -10.32
N GLU A 107 29.35 6.48 -9.86
CA GLU A 107 29.44 6.88 -8.45
C GLU A 107 28.70 5.89 -7.56
N TYR A 108 27.49 5.45 -7.97
CA TYR A 108 26.71 4.45 -7.23
C TYR A 108 27.51 3.15 -7.02
N LYS A 109 28.19 2.63 -8.06
CA LYS A 109 28.99 1.40 -7.97
C LYS A 109 30.17 1.51 -7.01
N GLN A 110 30.63 2.73 -6.73
CA GLN A 110 31.76 2.99 -5.81
C GLN A 110 31.30 3.31 -4.40
N CYS A 111 30.00 3.56 -4.18
CA CYS A 111 29.44 3.87 -2.88
C CYS A 111 29.14 2.61 -2.07
N SER A 112 29.33 2.74 -0.74
CA SER A 112 28.78 1.81 0.25
C SER A 112 27.64 2.50 0.99
N PHE A 113 26.53 1.80 1.17
CA PHE A 113 25.35 2.33 1.85
C PHE A 113 25.17 1.64 3.18
N SER A 114 24.89 2.42 4.22
CA SER A 114 24.53 1.90 5.54
C SER A 114 23.03 1.93 5.73
N ALA A 115 22.43 0.81 6.15
CA ALA A 115 21.00 0.73 6.45
C ALA A 115 20.58 1.62 7.64
N SER A 116 21.54 2.15 8.44
CA SER A 116 21.27 3.12 9.50
C SER A 116 21.04 4.55 8.97
N GLU A 117 21.57 4.87 7.78
CA GLU A 117 21.54 6.22 7.20
C GLU A 117 20.70 6.30 5.92
N THR A 118 20.59 5.18 5.20
CA THR A 118 19.94 5.09 3.90
C THR A 118 18.72 4.20 4.01
N HIS A 119 17.56 4.76 3.69
CA HIS A 119 16.30 4.01 3.66
C HIS A 119 16.24 3.07 2.45
N LYS A 120 16.51 3.60 1.27
CA LYS A 120 16.54 2.85 -0.01
C LYS A 120 17.35 3.58 -1.08
N VAL A 121 17.70 2.86 -2.12
CA VAL A 121 18.28 3.41 -3.35
C VAL A 121 17.35 3.09 -4.52
N ARG A 122 17.11 4.06 -5.42
CA ARG A 122 16.38 3.83 -6.66
C ARG A 122 17.28 4.04 -7.85
N LEU A 123 17.42 2.99 -8.68
CA LEU A 123 18.20 3.00 -9.91
C LEU A 123 17.25 3.17 -11.09
N TYR A 124 17.55 4.15 -11.93
CA TYR A 124 16.96 4.31 -13.25
C TYR A 124 17.96 3.83 -14.29
N LEU A 125 17.58 2.85 -15.11
CA LEU A 125 18.46 2.21 -16.07
C LEU A 125 17.82 2.20 -17.46
N ASN A 126 18.61 2.56 -18.48
CA ASN A 126 18.18 2.48 -19.87
C ASN A 126 18.45 1.08 -20.43
N HIS A 127 17.58 0.13 -20.09
CA HIS A 127 17.74 -1.26 -20.50
C HIS A 127 16.51 -1.75 -21.28
N PRO A 128 16.67 -2.45 -22.43
CA PRO A 128 15.56 -2.85 -23.29
C PRO A 128 14.47 -3.65 -22.56
N PHE A 129 14.85 -4.61 -21.71
CA PHE A 129 13.89 -5.40 -20.97
C PHE A 129 13.15 -4.56 -19.90
N LEU A 130 13.83 -3.63 -19.23
CA LEU A 130 13.14 -2.74 -18.28
C LEU A 130 12.15 -1.81 -19.00
N LYS A 131 12.40 -1.48 -20.24
CA LYS A 131 11.46 -0.74 -21.09
C LYS A 131 10.22 -1.57 -21.44
N GLU A 132 10.34 -2.88 -21.59
CA GLU A 132 9.18 -3.77 -21.77
C GLU A 132 8.27 -3.82 -20.54
N ILE A 133 8.85 -3.59 -19.36
CA ILE A 133 8.18 -3.66 -18.06
C ILE A 133 8.24 -2.32 -17.31
N GLU A 134 8.03 -1.22 -18.01
CA GLU A 134 8.26 0.15 -17.52
C GLU A 134 7.39 0.54 -16.31
N THR A 135 6.26 -0.13 -16.11
CA THR A 135 5.39 0.07 -14.94
C THR A 135 5.79 -0.78 -13.74
N VAL A 136 6.74 -1.72 -13.90
CA VAL A 136 7.21 -2.58 -12.81
C VAL A 136 8.47 -2.01 -12.19
N ARG A 137 8.44 -1.87 -10.88
CA ARG A 137 9.59 -1.56 -10.05
C ARG A 137 10.06 -2.84 -9.37
N ILE A 138 11.16 -3.41 -9.85
CA ILE A 138 11.79 -4.56 -9.22
C ILE A 138 12.54 -4.07 -7.98
N VAL A 139 12.38 -4.74 -6.84
CA VAL A 139 13.12 -4.38 -5.63
C VAL A 139 14.03 -5.53 -5.22
N ASP A 140 15.34 -5.29 -5.23
CA ASP A 140 16.30 -6.21 -4.62
C ASP A 140 16.26 -6.03 -3.11
N MET A 141 15.68 -7.01 -2.43
CA MET A 141 15.49 -6.97 -0.98
C MET A 141 16.66 -7.63 -0.24
N PRO A 142 17.06 -7.10 0.94
CA PRO A 142 17.93 -7.83 1.85
C PRO A 142 17.37 -9.22 2.12
N GLY A 143 18.27 -10.21 2.27
CA GLY A 143 17.85 -11.57 2.62
C GLY A 143 17.30 -11.60 4.05
N PHE A 144 16.14 -12.22 4.26
CA PHE A 144 15.68 -12.49 5.62
C PHE A 144 16.48 -13.64 6.26
N ASN A 145 16.40 -13.79 7.58
CA ASN A 145 17.28 -14.66 8.38
C ASN A 145 18.77 -14.30 8.33
N SER A 146 19.08 -13.04 8.01
CA SER A 146 20.45 -12.53 8.12
C SER A 146 20.86 -12.25 9.58
N GLY A 147 19.94 -12.38 10.53
CA GLY A 147 20.15 -12.04 11.94
C GLY A 147 20.14 -10.53 12.22
N ILE A 148 19.79 -9.70 11.21
CA ILE A 148 19.81 -8.25 11.31
C ILE A 148 18.40 -7.70 11.32
N GLU A 149 18.07 -6.97 12.38
CA GLU A 149 16.74 -6.39 12.61
C GLU A 149 16.33 -5.36 11.54
N LEU A 150 17.29 -4.61 11.00
CA LEU A 150 17.08 -3.64 9.92
C LEU A 150 16.60 -4.30 8.62
N HIS A 151 16.98 -5.55 8.35
CA HIS A 151 16.51 -6.28 7.16
C HIS A 151 15.02 -6.66 7.26
N ASN A 152 14.60 -7.08 8.45
CA ASN A 152 13.18 -7.37 8.68
C ASN A 152 12.34 -6.10 8.55
N ARG A 153 12.83 -4.98 9.08
CA ARG A 153 12.18 -3.67 8.93
C ARG A 153 12.01 -3.27 7.46
N ALA A 154 13.05 -3.42 6.65
CA ALA A 154 12.97 -3.10 5.22
C ALA A 154 11.91 -3.97 4.51
N ILE A 155 11.84 -5.26 4.83
CA ILE A 155 10.80 -6.16 4.31
C ILE A 155 9.41 -5.68 4.73
N ASP A 156 9.23 -5.36 6.01
CA ASP A 156 7.97 -4.88 6.58
C ASP A 156 7.44 -3.60 5.91
N GLU A 157 8.32 -2.73 5.48
CA GLU A 157 7.98 -1.48 4.79
C GLU A 157 7.54 -1.71 3.33
N TYR A 158 8.13 -2.69 2.64
CA TYR A 158 7.80 -2.98 1.24
C TYR A 158 6.62 -3.93 1.05
N LEU A 159 6.37 -4.84 1.99
CA LEU A 159 5.26 -5.80 1.87
C LEU A 159 3.91 -5.14 1.62
N PRO A 160 3.58 -4.04 2.29
CA PRO A 160 2.29 -3.38 2.09
C PRO A 160 2.15 -2.61 0.77
N GLU A 161 3.27 -2.15 0.22
CA GLU A 161 3.28 -1.39 -1.04
C GLU A 161 3.33 -2.32 -2.27
N ALA A 162 3.64 -3.61 -2.05
CA ALA A 162 3.81 -4.56 -3.14
C ALA A 162 2.49 -4.95 -3.79
N GLU A 163 2.49 -5.04 -5.10
CA GLU A 163 1.37 -5.54 -5.92
C GLU A 163 1.67 -6.94 -6.50
N ALA A 164 2.89 -7.45 -6.32
CA ALA A 164 3.30 -8.81 -6.61
C ALA A 164 4.54 -9.17 -5.77
N TYR A 165 4.69 -10.43 -5.41
CA TYR A 165 5.87 -10.94 -4.72
C TYR A 165 6.59 -11.99 -5.58
N LEU A 166 7.93 -11.89 -5.66
CA LEU A 166 8.78 -12.89 -6.28
C LEU A 166 9.59 -13.61 -5.20
N LEU A 167 9.25 -14.85 -4.88
CA LEU A 167 9.91 -15.66 -3.88
C LEU A 167 11.03 -16.48 -4.52
N THR A 168 12.26 -16.34 -4.00
CA THR A 168 13.44 -17.09 -4.50
C THR A 168 13.89 -18.18 -3.54
N PHE A 169 14.13 -19.37 -4.09
CA PHE A 169 14.60 -20.54 -3.37
C PHE A 169 15.90 -21.05 -4.00
N ASP A 170 16.86 -21.45 -3.18
CA ASP A 170 18.12 -22.04 -3.66
C ASP A 170 17.92 -23.53 -3.97
N ALA A 171 18.17 -23.96 -5.19
CA ALA A 171 18.02 -25.36 -5.61
C ALA A 171 18.86 -26.33 -4.78
N ARG A 172 19.93 -25.85 -4.13
CA ARG A 172 20.80 -26.65 -3.26
C ARG A 172 20.20 -26.90 -1.87
N THR A 173 19.14 -26.18 -1.50
CA THR A 173 18.51 -26.27 -0.18
C THR A 173 17.07 -26.75 -0.37
N PRO A 174 16.84 -28.07 -0.44
CA PRO A 174 15.53 -28.64 -0.78
C PRO A 174 14.50 -28.54 0.35
N THR A 175 14.86 -27.95 1.49
CA THR A 175 13.98 -27.77 2.64
C THR A 175 13.62 -26.29 2.80
N ILE A 176 12.33 -26.01 2.97
CA ILE A 176 11.87 -24.66 3.33
C ILE A 176 12.04 -24.50 4.84
N SER A 177 12.76 -23.46 5.25
CA SER A 177 12.93 -23.16 6.67
C SER A 177 11.59 -22.79 7.33
N GLU A 178 11.50 -22.99 8.63
CA GLU A 178 10.32 -22.60 9.41
C GLU A 178 10.01 -21.11 9.28
N ASP A 179 11.06 -20.29 9.25
CA ASP A 179 10.94 -18.84 9.07
C ASP A 179 10.37 -18.50 7.67
N MET A 180 10.77 -19.22 6.62
CA MET A 180 10.18 -19.06 5.30
C MET A 180 8.71 -19.49 5.26
N VAL A 181 8.34 -20.58 5.93
CA VAL A 181 6.95 -21.03 6.05
C VAL A 181 6.11 -19.95 6.73
N ASN A 182 6.61 -19.37 7.82
CA ASN A 182 5.93 -18.31 8.55
C ASN A 182 5.78 -17.04 7.70
N PHE A 183 6.84 -16.70 6.95
CA PHE A 183 6.82 -15.59 6.01
C PHE A 183 5.79 -15.78 4.87
N ILE A 184 5.72 -16.98 4.29
CA ILE A 184 4.70 -17.34 3.29
C ILE A 184 3.28 -17.21 3.86
N LYS A 185 3.05 -17.63 5.11
CA LYS A 185 1.76 -17.41 5.77
C LYS A 185 1.41 -15.94 5.93
N GLU A 186 2.39 -15.10 6.21
CA GLU A 186 2.20 -13.64 6.26
C GLU A 186 1.83 -13.08 4.89
N LEU A 187 2.53 -13.46 3.83
CA LEU A 187 2.22 -13.01 2.46
C LEU A 187 0.78 -13.33 2.06
N LYS A 188 0.23 -14.47 2.51
CA LYS A 188 -1.18 -14.82 2.27
C LYS A 188 -2.16 -13.76 2.81
N LEU A 189 -1.81 -13.05 3.87
CA LEU A 189 -2.66 -12.02 4.46
C LEU A 189 -2.82 -10.80 3.56
N HIS A 190 -1.88 -10.56 2.66
CA HIS A 190 -1.89 -9.41 1.76
C HIS A 190 -2.73 -9.63 0.48
N GLU A 191 -3.10 -10.90 0.17
CA GLU A 191 -3.92 -11.25 -1.01
C GLU A 191 -3.33 -10.78 -2.36
N VAL A 192 -2.00 -10.68 -2.40
CA VAL A 192 -1.22 -10.22 -3.55
C VAL A 192 -0.67 -11.44 -4.30
N PRO A 193 -0.57 -11.44 -5.64
CA PRO A 193 0.02 -12.53 -6.40
C PRO A 193 1.44 -12.86 -5.95
N VAL A 194 1.73 -14.15 -5.82
CA VAL A 194 3.05 -14.67 -5.43
C VAL A 194 3.59 -15.54 -6.54
N TYR A 195 4.79 -15.24 -7.00
CA TYR A 195 5.53 -15.98 -8.01
C TYR A 195 6.71 -16.70 -7.36
N PHE A 196 6.99 -17.94 -7.80
CA PHE A 196 8.00 -18.78 -7.19
C PHE A 196 9.14 -19.04 -8.16
N LEU A 197 10.37 -18.76 -7.72
CA LEU A 197 11.57 -18.93 -8.53
C LEU A 197 12.60 -19.80 -7.81
N ILE A 198 12.97 -20.92 -8.42
CA ILE A 198 14.14 -21.69 -8.01
C ILE A 198 15.37 -21.11 -8.70
N THR A 199 16.35 -20.74 -7.93
CA THR A 199 17.61 -20.19 -8.42
C THR A 199 18.73 -21.22 -8.36
N LYS A 200 19.86 -20.95 -9.03
CA LYS A 200 21.06 -21.80 -9.03
C LYS A 200 20.80 -23.24 -9.54
N ALA A 201 19.85 -23.41 -10.43
CA ALA A 201 19.45 -24.71 -10.93
C ALA A 201 20.61 -25.56 -11.52
N ARG A 202 21.66 -24.93 -12.04
CA ARG A 202 22.85 -25.59 -12.56
C ARG A 202 23.88 -26.00 -11.49
N ALA A 203 23.63 -25.69 -10.24
CA ALA A 203 24.47 -26.10 -9.11
C ALA A 203 24.07 -27.46 -8.52
N VAL A 204 22.99 -28.05 -9.02
CA VAL A 204 22.44 -29.37 -8.64
C VAL A 204 22.10 -30.20 -9.87
N THR A 205 21.78 -31.46 -9.68
CA THR A 205 21.29 -32.34 -10.74
C THR A 205 19.83 -32.02 -11.11
N GLU A 206 19.36 -32.50 -12.26
CA GLU A 206 17.97 -32.27 -12.68
C GLU A 206 16.98 -32.95 -11.72
N ASP A 207 17.31 -34.13 -11.17
CA ASP A 207 16.49 -34.83 -10.18
C ASP A 207 16.40 -34.05 -8.86
N GLU A 208 17.50 -33.52 -8.35
CA GLU A 208 17.51 -32.66 -7.14
C GLU A 208 16.70 -31.38 -7.36
N CYS A 209 16.82 -30.76 -8.53
CA CYS A 209 16.02 -29.59 -8.89
C CYS A 209 14.53 -29.94 -8.94
N ARG A 210 14.15 -31.09 -9.48
CA ARG A 210 12.76 -31.59 -9.50
C ARG A 210 12.22 -31.80 -8.09
N ILE A 211 12.99 -32.46 -7.22
CA ILE A 211 12.63 -32.68 -5.81
C ILE A 211 12.38 -31.37 -5.11
N CYS A 212 13.26 -30.38 -5.31
CA CYS A 212 13.09 -29.03 -4.75
C CYS A 212 11.79 -28.38 -5.26
N THR A 213 11.52 -28.45 -6.56
CA THR A 213 10.30 -27.92 -7.19
C THR A 213 9.03 -28.53 -6.60
N ASP A 214 9.00 -29.85 -6.47
CA ASP A 214 7.83 -30.58 -5.94
C ASP A 214 7.59 -30.25 -4.47
N ARG A 215 8.65 -30.09 -3.70
CA ARG A 215 8.57 -29.68 -2.30
C ARG A 215 7.97 -28.27 -2.15
N ILE A 216 8.47 -27.30 -2.91
CA ILE A 216 7.96 -25.92 -2.90
C ILE A 216 6.49 -25.92 -3.31
N ARG A 217 6.09 -26.72 -4.31
CA ARG A 217 4.69 -26.83 -4.74
C ARG A 217 3.80 -27.36 -3.62
N GLN A 218 4.22 -28.42 -2.92
CA GLN A 218 3.49 -28.96 -1.78
C GLN A 218 3.33 -27.95 -0.65
N ASP A 219 4.37 -27.19 -0.35
CA ASP A 219 4.36 -26.19 0.69
C ASP A 219 3.50 -24.96 0.29
N ALA A 220 3.52 -24.55 -0.98
CA ALA A 220 2.64 -23.51 -1.51
C ALA A 220 1.16 -23.94 -1.42
N GLU A 221 0.83 -25.18 -1.78
CA GLU A 221 -0.51 -25.72 -1.63
C GLU A 221 -0.94 -25.71 -0.15
N LYS A 222 -0.10 -26.22 0.72
CA LYS A 222 -0.38 -26.37 2.15
C LYS A 222 -0.55 -25.02 2.87
N TYR A 223 0.34 -24.05 2.62
CA TYR A 223 0.41 -22.80 3.38
C TYR A 223 -0.31 -21.63 2.71
N LEU A 224 -0.35 -21.57 1.37
CA LEU A 224 -1.05 -20.54 0.61
C LEU A 224 -2.42 -20.98 0.09
N GLY A 225 -2.70 -22.30 0.10
CA GLY A 225 -3.92 -22.85 -0.50
C GLY A 225 -3.93 -22.72 -2.02
N LEU A 226 -2.76 -22.71 -2.66
CA LEU A 226 -2.58 -22.61 -4.11
C LEU A 226 -2.27 -24.01 -4.68
N PRO A 227 -3.26 -24.76 -5.20
CA PRO A 227 -3.08 -26.15 -5.63
C PRO A 227 -2.26 -26.31 -6.91
N GLN A 228 -2.15 -25.24 -7.71
CA GLN A 228 -1.37 -25.25 -8.96
C GLN A 228 -0.54 -23.98 -9.06
N VAL A 229 0.67 -24.02 -8.52
CA VAL A 229 1.61 -22.90 -8.57
C VAL A 229 2.60 -23.13 -9.70
N SER A 230 2.75 -22.13 -10.57
CA SER A 230 3.86 -22.08 -11.52
C SER A 230 5.16 -21.80 -10.76
N ILE A 231 6.18 -22.62 -10.98
CA ILE A 231 7.49 -22.45 -10.37
C ILE A 231 8.52 -22.31 -11.48
N GLY A 232 9.11 -21.14 -11.56
CA GLY A 232 10.16 -20.84 -12.52
C GLY A 232 11.51 -21.39 -12.06
N VAL A 233 12.18 -22.17 -12.91
CA VAL A 233 13.53 -22.66 -12.63
C VAL A 233 14.53 -21.78 -13.33
N THR A 234 15.44 -21.14 -12.57
CA THR A 234 16.35 -20.11 -13.07
C THR A 234 17.82 -20.41 -12.74
N ASN A 235 18.72 -19.83 -13.54
CA ASN A 235 20.15 -19.88 -13.31
C ASN A 235 20.82 -18.59 -13.79
N ALA A 236 21.39 -17.84 -12.86
CA ALA A 236 22.00 -16.53 -13.12
C ALA A 236 23.49 -16.61 -13.50
N LYS A 237 24.22 -17.66 -13.10
CA LYS A 237 25.69 -17.76 -13.23
C LYS A 237 26.12 -18.86 -14.20
N GLY A 238 27.37 -18.77 -14.66
CA GLY A 238 27.99 -19.74 -15.55
C GLY A 238 27.75 -19.47 -17.03
N LYS A 239 28.13 -20.45 -17.88
CA LYS A 239 28.03 -20.31 -19.35
C LYS A 239 26.58 -20.34 -19.86
N ILE A 240 25.70 -21.06 -19.17
CA ILE A 240 24.30 -21.18 -19.55
C ILE A 240 23.45 -20.46 -18.48
N LYS A 241 22.86 -19.33 -18.87
CA LYS A 241 21.89 -18.60 -18.06
C LYS A 241 20.48 -19.09 -18.42
N ILE A 242 19.61 -19.19 -17.41
CA ILE A 242 18.19 -19.53 -17.57
C ILE A 242 17.41 -18.41 -16.89
N LEU A 243 16.92 -17.44 -17.67
CA LEU A 243 16.24 -16.24 -17.19
C LEU A 243 14.78 -16.16 -17.64
N GLU A 244 14.41 -16.95 -18.66
CA GLU A 244 13.07 -16.86 -19.27
C GLU A 244 11.91 -16.97 -18.26
N PRO A 245 11.92 -17.89 -17.27
CA PRO A 245 10.83 -17.95 -16.30
C PRO A 245 10.70 -16.65 -15.48
N PHE A 246 11.81 -16.05 -15.07
CA PHE A 246 11.80 -14.77 -14.35
C PHE A 246 11.30 -13.62 -15.23
N GLN A 247 11.72 -13.59 -16.50
CA GLN A 247 11.24 -12.60 -17.46
C GLN A 247 9.74 -12.77 -17.76
N ALA A 248 9.27 -14.00 -17.86
CA ALA A 248 7.86 -14.30 -18.09
C ALA A 248 6.97 -13.81 -16.92
N ASP A 249 7.40 -14.07 -15.68
CA ASP A 249 6.71 -13.60 -14.48
C ASP A 249 6.64 -12.05 -14.46
N LEU A 250 7.75 -11.37 -14.78
CA LEU A 250 7.79 -9.91 -14.82
C LEU A 250 6.88 -9.33 -15.92
N ARG A 251 6.80 -9.97 -17.11
CA ARG A 251 5.87 -9.56 -18.17
C ARG A 251 4.41 -9.78 -17.78
N GLU A 252 4.10 -10.84 -17.02
CA GLU A 252 2.76 -11.07 -16.49
C GLU A 252 2.38 -9.99 -15.49
N ILE A 253 3.31 -9.60 -14.61
CA ILE A 253 3.12 -8.52 -13.65
C ILE A 253 2.89 -7.19 -14.39
N GLU A 254 3.69 -6.90 -15.42
CA GLU A 254 3.51 -5.70 -16.27
C GLU A 254 2.11 -5.64 -16.89
N LYS A 255 1.62 -6.74 -17.44
CA LYS A 255 0.28 -6.80 -18.02
C LYS A 255 -0.80 -6.48 -16.98
N LYS A 256 -0.68 -7.04 -15.77
CA LYS A 256 -1.60 -6.75 -14.65
C LYS A 256 -1.48 -5.29 -14.18
N SER A 257 -0.26 -4.76 -14.16
CA SER A 257 0.03 -3.38 -13.80
C SER A 257 -0.66 -2.39 -14.74
N GLN A 258 -0.67 -2.64 -16.04
CA GLN A 258 -1.37 -1.80 -17.01
C GLN A 258 -2.90 -1.76 -16.77
N ASP A 259 -3.50 -2.87 -16.35
CA ASP A 259 -4.92 -2.91 -15.97
C ASP A 259 -5.19 -2.11 -14.69
N ILE A 260 -4.28 -2.15 -13.72
CA ILE A 260 -4.35 -1.33 -12.51
C ILE A 260 -4.22 0.15 -12.88
N PHE A 261 -3.24 0.51 -13.72
CA PHE A 261 -3.03 1.88 -14.19
C PHE A 261 -4.27 2.45 -14.87
N ARG A 262 -4.89 1.66 -15.77
CA ARG A 262 -6.13 2.07 -16.45
C ARG A 262 -7.24 2.41 -15.46
N LYS A 263 -7.47 1.55 -14.47
CA LYS A 263 -8.48 1.77 -13.44
C LYS A 263 -8.18 3.01 -12.59
N VAL A 264 -6.94 3.16 -12.16
CA VAL A 264 -6.49 4.32 -11.36
C VAL A 264 -6.64 5.61 -12.19
N GLY A 265 -6.21 5.61 -13.45
CA GLY A 265 -6.32 6.76 -14.34
C GLY A 265 -7.77 7.22 -14.53
N GLN A 266 -8.65 6.29 -14.85
CA GLN A 266 -10.08 6.58 -15.00
C GLN A 266 -10.70 7.15 -13.71
N GLN A 267 -10.36 6.60 -12.55
CA GLN A 267 -10.82 7.11 -11.26
C GLN A 267 -10.33 8.54 -10.98
N GLN A 268 -9.05 8.81 -11.26
CA GLN A 268 -8.49 10.15 -11.06
C GLN A 268 -9.14 11.17 -12.00
N LEU A 269 -9.34 10.82 -13.28
CA LEU A 269 -10.02 11.70 -14.23
C LEU A 269 -11.45 12.01 -13.78
N ALA A 270 -12.22 10.99 -13.41
CA ALA A 270 -13.59 11.17 -12.95
C ALA A 270 -13.66 12.08 -11.73
N LYS A 271 -12.79 11.85 -10.74
CA LYS A 271 -12.71 12.65 -9.51
C LYS A 271 -12.33 14.11 -9.81
N CYS A 272 -11.29 14.34 -10.60
CA CYS A 272 -10.78 15.69 -10.91
C CYS A 272 -11.74 16.51 -11.78
N ALA A 273 -12.56 15.85 -12.61
CA ALA A 273 -13.54 16.52 -13.47
C ALA A 273 -14.83 16.90 -12.72
N PHE A 274 -15.12 16.27 -11.59
CA PHE A 274 -16.40 16.38 -10.92
C PHE A 274 -16.75 17.80 -10.46
N ASP A 275 -15.83 18.48 -9.79
CA ASP A 275 -16.09 19.84 -9.28
C ASP A 275 -16.28 20.84 -10.42
N LEU A 276 -15.53 20.69 -11.52
CA LEU A 276 -15.70 21.50 -12.72
C LEU A 276 -17.04 21.21 -13.40
N GLN A 277 -17.43 19.95 -13.50
CA GLN A 277 -18.74 19.56 -14.02
C GLN A 277 -19.87 20.19 -13.20
N LEU A 278 -19.78 20.11 -11.87
CA LEU A 278 -20.76 20.68 -10.95
C LEU A 278 -20.88 22.20 -11.12
N TYR A 279 -19.74 22.90 -11.27
CA TYR A 279 -19.72 24.33 -11.58
C TYR A 279 -20.45 24.64 -12.89
N LEU A 280 -20.10 23.96 -13.98
CA LEU A 280 -20.67 24.18 -15.31
C LEU A 280 -22.17 23.84 -15.36
N ASP A 281 -22.57 22.70 -14.82
CA ASP A 281 -23.99 22.29 -14.74
C ASP A 281 -24.81 23.33 -13.94
N THR A 282 -24.28 23.81 -12.81
CA THR A 282 -24.93 24.85 -12.01
C THR A 282 -25.05 26.15 -12.78
N SER A 283 -23.98 26.60 -13.44
CA SER A 283 -23.97 27.83 -14.24
C SER A 283 -24.98 27.77 -15.40
N ILE A 284 -25.03 26.67 -16.14
CA ILE A 284 -25.97 26.49 -17.26
C ILE A 284 -27.41 26.52 -16.77
N ARG A 285 -27.75 25.74 -15.74
CA ARG A 285 -29.14 25.58 -15.27
C ARG A 285 -29.70 26.82 -14.61
N GLN A 286 -28.87 27.51 -13.84
CA GLN A 286 -29.27 28.69 -13.10
C GLN A 286 -29.15 29.99 -13.92
N SER A 287 -28.62 29.93 -15.15
CA SER A 287 -28.47 31.08 -16.05
C SER A 287 -29.78 31.78 -16.44
N VAL A 288 -30.91 31.07 -16.32
CA VAL A 288 -32.25 31.59 -16.65
C VAL A 288 -32.96 32.24 -15.46
N LEU A 289 -32.39 32.15 -14.25
CA LEU A 289 -33.01 32.70 -13.03
C LEU A 289 -32.92 34.22 -12.96
N SER A 290 -33.95 34.84 -12.39
CA SER A 290 -33.93 36.25 -12.03
C SER A 290 -33.01 36.54 -10.83
N PRO A 291 -32.64 37.83 -10.59
CA PRO A 291 -31.82 38.19 -9.45
C PRO A 291 -32.33 37.72 -8.08
N SER A 292 -33.64 37.85 -7.86
CA SER A 292 -34.29 37.43 -6.60
C SER A 292 -34.32 35.92 -6.43
N GLU A 293 -34.52 35.17 -7.53
CA GLU A 293 -34.46 33.70 -7.51
C GLU A 293 -33.04 33.18 -7.27
N LEU A 294 -32.01 33.85 -7.81
CA LEU A 294 -30.61 33.51 -7.54
C LEU A 294 -30.25 33.75 -6.08
N GLU A 295 -30.71 34.83 -5.44
CA GLU A 295 -30.49 35.06 -4.01
C GLU A 295 -31.13 33.97 -3.17
N GLY A 296 -32.40 33.62 -3.46
CA GLY A 296 -33.08 32.51 -2.80
C GLY A 296 -32.33 31.17 -2.97
N LYS A 297 -31.77 30.93 -4.18
CA LYS A 297 -30.99 29.72 -4.45
C LYS A 297 -29.64 29.68 -3.73
N ILE A 298 -28.98 30.82 -3.56
CA ILE A 298 -27.75 30.93 -2.75
C ILE A 298 -28.04 30.58 -1.29
N GLU A 299 -29.15 31.10 -0.73
CA GLU A 299 -29.57 30.76 0.63
C GLU A 299 -29.92 29.28 0.78
N GLU A 300 -30.64 28.71 -0.18
CA GLU A 300 -30.98 27.26 -0.20
C GLU A 300 -29.71 26.41 -0.21
N VAL A 301 -28.75 26.73 -1.08
CA VAL A 301 -27.45 26.03 -1.14
C VAL A 301 -26.72 26.15 0.19
N GLN A 302 -26.69 27.35 0.80
CA GLN A 302 -26.04 27.53 2.09
C GLN A 302 -26.70 26.68 3.19
N GLN A 303 -28.03 26.68 3.28
CA GLN A 303 -28.78 25.87 4.26
C GLN A 303 -28.56 24.38 4.07
N ASN A 304 -28.53 23.91 2.82
CA ASN A 304 -28.23 22.52 2.51
C ASN A 304 -26.81 22.13 2.94
N MET A 305 -25.85 23.04 2.73
CA MET A 305 -24.45 22.84 3.16
C MET A 305 -24.34 22.70 4.67
N ASP A 306 -24.98 23.59 5.43
CA ASP A 306 -24.98 23.54 6.88
C ASP A 306 -25.59 22.23 7.40
N ARG A 307 -26.66 21.74 6.74
CA ARG A 307 -27.25 20.43 7.04
C ARG A 307 -26.31 19.27 6.76
N ILE A 308 -25.62 19.31 5.62
CA ILE A 308 -24.63 18.29 5.23
C ILE A 308 -23.49 18.26 6.22
N GLN A 309 -22.90 19.40 6.55
CA GLN A 309 -21.81 19.51 7.52
C GLN A 309 -22.25 18.98 8.90
N THR A 310 -23.44 19.36 9.37
CA THR A 310 -23.98 18.88 10.64
C THR A 310 -24.18 17.36 10.63
N LYS A 311 -24.69 16.80 9.54
CA LYS A 311 -24.90 15.36 9.42
C LYS A 311 -23.59 14.59 9.34
N MET A 312 -22.61 15.10 8.58
CA MET A 312 -21.28 14.52 8.49
C MET A 312 -20.56 14.51 9.84
N GLU A 313 -20.67 15.60 10.60
CA GLU A 313 -20.10 15.68 11.95
C GLU A 313 -20.73 14.65 12.88
N LYS A 314 -22.04 14.45 12.79
CA LYS A 314 -22.73 13.41 13.54
C LYS A 314 -22.26 12.00 13.16
N GLU A 315 -22.11 11.72 11.87
CA GLU A 315 -21.58 10.43 11.38
C GLU A 315 -20.13 10.20 11.83
N ARG A 316 -19.30 11.25 11.79
CA ARG A 316 -17.93 11.22 12.30
C ARG A 316 -17.88 10.83 13.78
N LEU A 317 -18.65 11.52 14.61
CA LEU A 317 -18.72 11.24 16.06
C LEU A 317 -19.25 9.83 16.34
N HIS A 318 -20.23 9.37 15.56
CA HIS A 318 -20.74 8.00 15.66
C HIS A 318 -19.66 6.96 15.34
N PHE A 319 -18.91 7.16 14.26
CA PHE A 319 -17.81 6.28 13.87
C PHE A 319 -16.68 6.29 14.92
N GLU A 320 -16.27 7.45 15.40
CA GLU A 320 -15.27 7.58 16.47
C GLU A 320 -15.69 6.86 17.74
N GLY A 321 -16.96 6.93 18.09
CA GLY A 321 -17.53 6.16 19.21
C GLY A 321 -17.47 4.64 19.04
N GLN A 322 -17.35 4.13 17.81
CA GLN A 322 -17.21 2.69 17.55
C GLN A 322 -15.75 2.19 17.64
N ILE A 323 -14.76 3.09 17.64
CA ILE A 323 -13.34 2.71 17.68
C ILE A 323 -13.00 1.99 18.99
N GLY A 324 -13.46 2.49 20.13
CA GLY A 324 -13.23 1.86 21.43
C GLY A 324 -13.64 0.39 21.49
N PRO A 325 -14.91 0.05 21.19
CA PRO A 325 -15.37 -1.34 21.09
C PRO A 325 -14.57 -2.20 20.11
N CYS A 326 -14.11 -1.65 18.98
CA CYS A 326 -13.24 -2.38 18.05
C CYS A 326 -11.87 -2.70 18.68
N LEU A 327 -11.28 -1.75 19.38
CA LEU A 327 -10.01 -1.95 20.08
C LEU A 327 -10.14 -3.00 21.19
N ASP A 328 -11.27 -3.02 21.91
CA ASP A 328 -11.54 -4.03 22.94
C ASP A 328 -11.66 -5.44 22.33
N ASP A 329 -12.32 -5.60 21.19
CA ASP A 329 -12.38 -6.89 20.48
C ASP A 329 -10.98 -7.34 20.03
N ILE A 330 -10.17 -6.44 19.50
CA ILE A 330 -8.77 -6.72 19.14
C ILE A 330 -7.99 -7.20 20.38
N ARG A 331 -8.11 -6.51 21.49
CA ARG A 331 -7.46 -6.88 22.77
C ARG A 331 -7.84 -8.29 23.22
N ILE A 332 -9.14 -8.61 23.17
CA ILE A 332 -9.67 -9.94 23.56
C ILE A 332 -9.11 -11.04 22.63
N ARG A 333 -9.10 -10.80 21.34
CA ARG A 333 -8.55 -11.75 20.35
C ARG A 333 -7.06 -11.98 20.58
N LEU A 334 -6.33 -10.91 20.85
CA LEU A 334 -4.89 -10.96 21.08
C LEU A 334 -4.56 -11.72 22.38
N ASP A 335 -5.27 -11.45 23.50
CA ASP A 335 -5.09 -12.18 24.76
C ASP A 335 -5.38 -13.68 24.57
N ARG A 336 -6.48 -14.01 23.90
CA ARG A 336 -6.85 -15.40 23.62
C ARG A 336 -5.79 -16.12 22.78
N ALA A 337 -5.30 -15.50 21.73
CA ALA A 337 -4.32 -16.10 20.84
C ALA A 337 -2.97 -16.31 21.55
N LEU A 338 -2.48 -15.31 22.27
CA LEU A 338 -1.21 -15.41 23.01
C LEU A 338 -1.28 -16.46 24.12
N ARG A 339 -2.39 -16.56 24.84
CA ARG A 339 -2.58 -17.60 25.88
C ARG A 339 -2.70 -18.99 25.27
N ALA A 340 -3.34 -19.13 24.12
CA ALA A 340 -3.43 -20.42 23.41
C ALA A 340 -2.04 -20.89 22.93
N ASP A 341 -1.16 -19.96 22.53
CA ASP A 341 0.20 -20.23 22.06
C ASP A 341 1.23 -20.35 23.22
N ALA A 342 0.85 -20.06 24.46
CA ALA A 342 1.74 -20.06 25.62
C ALA A 342 2.54 -21.38 25.80
N PRO A 343 1.99 -22.59 25.55
CA PRO A 343 2.75 -23.84 25.60
C PRO A 343 3.87 -23.89 24.55
N GLU A 344 3.62 -23.40 23.34
CA GLU A 344 4.62 -23.34 22.27
C GLU A 344 5.70 -22.30 22.57
N LEU A 345 5.30 -21.14 23.08
CA LEU A 345 6.23 -20.11 23.55
C LEU A 345 7.15 -20.62 24.68
N GLU A 346 6.61 -21.44 25.60
CA GLU A 346 7.35 -22.11 26.65
C GLU A 346 8.40 -23.07 26.06
N ASP A 347 7.99 -23.93 25.12
CA ASP A 347 8.91 -24.88 24.48
C ASP A 347 10.01 -24.19 23.68
N ILE A 348 9.70 -23.14 22.92
CA ILE A 348 10.69 -22.34 22.19
C ILE A 348 11.68 -21.71 23.19
N LEU A 349 11.20 -21.15 24.30
CA LEU A 349 12.04 -20.52 25.32
C LEU A 349 13.02 -21.52 25.96
N LEU A 350 12.54 -22.72 26.29
CA LEU A 350 13.33 -23.77 26.91
C LEU A 350 14.40 -24.34 25.97
N ARG A 351 14.13 -24.36 24.65
CA ARG A 351 15.07 -24.75 23.61
C ARG A 351 16.02 -23.61 23.19
N GLN A 352 15.93 -22.44 23.84
CA GLN A 352 16.65 -21.22 23.45
C GLN A 352 16.39 -20.79 22.00
N GLY A 353 15.18 -21.07 21.49
CA GLY A 353 14.74 -20.66 20.17
C GLY A 353 14.32 -19.21 20.10
N ASN A 354 13.97 -18.74 18.91
CA ASN A 354 13.59 -17.35 18.64
C ASN A 354 12.10 -17.08 18.97
N ILE A 355 11.79 -16.93 20.25
CA ILE A 355 10.41 -16.62 20.73
C ILE A 355 9.92 -15.27 20.17
N LYS A 356 10.81 -14.32 19.93
CA LYS A 356 10.49 -12.99 19.39
C LYS A 356 9.78 -13.10 18.06
N ASN A 357 10.32 -13.86 17.12
CA ASN A 357 9.73 -14.04 15.79
C ASN A 357 8.34 -14.68 15.89
N ARG A 358 8.18 -15.70 16.74
CA ARG A 358 6.87 -16.37 16.95
C ARG A 358 5.82 -15.39 17.43
N VAL A 359 6.15 -14.58 18.43
CA VAL A 359 5.23 -13.58 19.00
C VAL A 359 4.86 -12.51 17.98
N ILE A 360 5.83 -11.97 17.25
CA ILE A 360 5.58 -10.95 16.22
C ILE A 360 4.62 -11.49 15.17
N LEU A 361 4.85 -12.70 14.65
CA LEU A 361 3.99 -13.33 13.65
C LEU A 361 2.57 -13.53 14.17
N LEU A 362 2.42 -14.05 15.39
CA LEU A 362 1.12 -14.26 16.00
C LEU A 362 0.35 -12.95 16.18
N VAL A 363 1.02 -11.91 16.68
CA VAL A 363 0.42 -10.57 16.84
C VAL A 363 -0.01 -10.02 15.49
N ARG A 364 0.84 -10.12 14.46
CA ARG A 364 0.54 -9.64 13.11
C ARG A 364 -0.66 -10.37 12.50
N GLU A 365 -0.72 -11.69 12.65
CA GLU A 365 -1.85 -12.50 12.18
C GLU A 365 -3.16 -12.06 12.84
N VAL A 366 -3.17 -11.95 14.17
CA VAL A 366 -4.36 -11.54 14.93
C VAL A 366 -4.80 -10.13 14.55
N ILE A 367 -3.87 -9.18 14.48
CA ILE A 367 -4.17 -7.79 14.12
C ILE A 367 -4.72 -7.71 12.70
N THR A 368 -4.08 -8.35 11.72
CA THR A 368 -4.54 -8.32 10.33
C THR A 368 -5.95 -8.89 10.20
N LYS A 369 -6.22 -10.04 10.84
CA LYS A 369 -7.52 -10.68 10.81
C LYS A 369 -8.58 -9.84 11.49
N ALA A 370 -8.29 -9.31 12.68
CA ALA A 370 -9.20 -8.44 13.42
C ALA A 370 -9.46 -7.13 12.66
N PHE A 371 -8.45 -6.55 12.02
CA PHE A 371 -8.63 -5.34 11.22
C PHE A 371 -9.57 -5.58 10.04
N LYS A 372 -9.39 -6.69 9.30
CA LYS A 372 -10.27 -7.07 8.20
C LYS A 372 -11.70 -7.37 8.66
N GLU A 373 -11.88 -8.11 9.74
CA GLU A 373 -13.20 -8.58 10.21
C GLU A 373 -13.98 -7.54 11.01
N VAL A 374 -13.30 -6.66 11.75
CA VAL A 374 -13.94 -5.74 12.71
C VAL A 374 -13.89 -4.30 12.21
N PHE A 375 -12.71 -3.82 11.81
CA PHE A 375 -12.50 -2.42 11.44
C PHE A 375 -13.00 -2.11 10.03
N THR A 376 -12.69 -2.97 9.05
CA THR A 376 -13.04 -2.75 7.65
C THR A 376 -14.55 -2.54 7.44
N PRO A 377 -15.46 -3.36 8.02
CA PRO A 377 -16.89 -3.13 7.86
C PRO A 377 -17.36 -1.80 8.46
N LYS A 378 -16.74 -1.34 9.56
CA LYS A 378 -17.09 -0.07 10.21
C LYS A 378 -16.64 1.13 9.39
N ILE A 379 -15.43 1.08 8.84
CA ILE A 379 -14.93 2.10 7.91
C ILE A 379 -15.81 2.16 6.66
N SER A 380 -16.12 1.03 6.06
CA SER A 380 -16.98 0.95 4.88
C SER A 380 -18.37 1.54 5.14
N ALA A 381 -18.98 1.22 6.28
CA ALA A 381 -20.28 1.77 6.67
C ALA A 381 -20.22 3.30 6.87
N TYR A 382 -19.17 3.79 7.56
CA TYR A 382 -18.96 5.22 7.75
C TYR A 382 -18.79 5.97 6.42
N LEU A 383 -17.96 5.46 5.52
CA LEU A 383 -17.75 6.03 4.19
C LEU A 383 -19.05 5.99 3.37
N GLY A 384 -19.80 4.89 3.43
CA GLY A 384 -21.10 4.76 2.76
C GLY A 384 -22.09 5.84 3.20
N GLN A 385 -22.27 6.02 4.51
CA GLN A 385 -23.15 7.06 5.07
C GLN A 385 -22.68 8.46 4.70
N THR A 386 -21.37 8.70 4.75
CA THR A 386 -20.77 9.99 4.40
C THR A 386 -20.98 10.30 2.92
N PHE A 387 -20.73 9.37 2.00
CA PHE A 387 -20.94 9.59 0.57
C PHE A 387 -22.42 9.73 0.21
N HIS A 388 -23.33 8.98 0.85
CA HIS A 388 -24.76 9.23 0.72
C HIS A 388 -25.18 10.62 1.19
N THR A 389 -24.60 11.10 2.29
CA THR A 389 -24.88 12.44 2.80
C THR A 389 -24.41 13.52 1.82
N LEU A 390 -23.23 13.31 1.20
CA LEU A 390 -22.72 14.19 0.14
C LEU A 390 -23.60 14.19 -1.11
N GLN A 391 -24.11 13.04 -1.50
CA GLN A 391 -25.02 12.91 -2.62
C GLN A 391 -26.31 13.73 -2.45
N MET A 392 -26.83 13.85 -1.22
CA MET A 392 -27.99 14.70 -0.93
C MET A 392 -27.73 16.20 -1.17
N GLY A 393 -26.47 16.63 -1.20
CA GLY A 393 -26.07 18.01 -1.53
C GLY A 393 -25.88 18.27 -3.01
N ILE A 394 -25.90 17.21 -3.83
CA ILE A 394 -25.85 17.34 -5.27
C ILE A 394 -27.27 17.71 -5.75
N PRO A 395 -27.44 18.73 -6.60
CA PRO A 395 -28.76 19.08 -7.14
C PRO A 395 -29.44 17.85 -7.76
N GLU A 396 -30.74 17.63 -7.46
CA GLU A 396 -31.55 16.47 -7.94
C GLU A 396 -31.51 16.26 -9.46
N ASN A 397 -31.10 17.27 -10.18
CA ASN A 397 -31.03 17.29 -11.64
C ASN A 397 -29.68 16.80 -12.21
N ILE A 398 -28.68 16.50 -11.39
CA ILE A 398 -27.51 15.77 -11.86
C ILE A 398 -27.93 14.30 -11.89
N ASN A 399 -28.14 13.77 -13.09
CA ASN A 399 -28.51 12.37 -13.21
C ASN A 399 -27.34 11.49 -12.78
N LEU A 400 -27.39 11.02 -11.53
CA LEU A 400 -26.37 10.18 -10.91
C LEU A 400 -26.24 8.82 -11.61
N GLU A 401 -27.30 8.36 -12.32
CA GLU A 401 -27.26 7.14 -13.15
C GLU A 401 -26.37 7.31 -14.39
N LEU A 402 -26.16 8.56 -14.84
CA LEU A 402 -25.23 8.90 -15.91
C LEU A 402 -23.80 9.20 -15.43
N MET A 403 -23.56 9.14 -14.12
CA MET A 403 -22.20 9.26 -13.59
C MET A 403 -21.34 8.08 -14.03
N PRO A 404 -20.06 8.31 -14.33
CA PRO A 404 -19.13 7.23 -14.57
C PRO A 404 -19.19 6.21 -13.44
N GLU A 405 -19.10 4.92 -13.78
CA GLU A 405 -19.19 3.81 -12.82
C GLU A 405 -18.24 4.00 -11.61
N GLN A 406 -17.12 4.71 -11.82
CA GLN A 406 -16.13 5.05 -10.82
C GLN A 406 -16.62 6.03 -9.74
N LEU A 407 -17.66 6.83 -10.03
CA LEU A 407 -18.29 7.79 -9.10
C LEU A 407 -19.57 7.24 -8.46
N GLN A 408 -19.94 6.01 -8.73
CA GLN A 408 -21.04 5.34 -8.02
C GLN A 408 -20.63 5.12 -6.56
N ILE A 409 -21.54 5.40 -5.63
CA ILE A 409 -21.25 5.38 -4.18
C ILE A 409 -20.62 4.06 -3.74
N ASP A 410 -21.18 2.93 -4.14
CA ASP A 410 -20.68 1.62 -3.74
C ASP A 410 -19.21 1.42 -4.16
N ARG A 411 -18.85 1.84 -5.38
CA ARG A 411 -17.48 1.78 -5.86
C ARG A 411 -16.56 2.78 -5.18
N MET A 412 -17.05 3.99 -4.90
CA MET A 412 -16.28 4.97 -4.13
C MET A 412 -16.01 4.45 -2.71
N VAL A 413 -17.00 3.86 -2.06
CA VAL A 413 -16.87 3.23 -0.74
C VAL A 413 -15.87 2.10 -0.79
N GLU A 414 -15.99 1.17 -1.74
CA GLU A 414 -15.08 0.03 -1.89
C GLU A 414 -13.63 0.50 -2.09
N ASN A 415 -13.41 1.40 -3.04
CA ASN A 415 -12.07 1.89 -3.37
C ASN A 415 -11.46 2.67 -2.22
N THR A 416 -12.21 3.59 -1.60
CA THR A 416 -11.71 4.37 -0.45
C THR A 416 -11.45 3.48 0.75
N THR A 417 -12.31 2.50 1.03
CA THR A 417 -12.09 1.51 2.10
C THR A 417 -10.80 0.73 1.85
N ARG A 418 -10.59 0.27 0.61
CA ARG A 418 -9.36 -0.45 0.23
C ARG A 418 -8.11 0.42 0.39
N GLU A 419 -8.14 1.69 -0.04
CA GLU A 419 -7.02 2.62 0.14
C GLU A 419 -6.73 2.88 1.63
N VAL A 420 -7.75 3.05 2.44
CA VAL A 420 -7.61 3.22 3.90
C VAL A 420 -6.95 1.99 4.53
N ILE A 421 -7.38 0.79 4.17
CA ILE A 421 -6.80 -0.45 4.67
C ILE A 421 -5.34 -0.59 4.22
N LYS A 422 -5.06 -0.32 2.94
CA LYS A 422 -3.69 -0.33 2.39
C LYS A 422 -2.75 0.65 3.10
N MET A 423 -3.24 1.75 3.64
CA MET A 423 -2.43 2.72 4.39
C MET A 423 -2.33 2.39 5.89
N ALA A 424 -3.43 1.97 6.52
CA ALA A 424 -3.50 1.79 7.97
C ALA A 424 -2.86 0.49 8.44
N LEU A 425 -3.17 -0.64 7.80
CA LEU A 425 -2.69 -1.95 8.23
C LEU A 425 -1.15 -2.06 8.19
N PRO A 426 -0.48 -1.61 7.12
CA PRO A 426 0.98 -1.61 7.07
C PRO A 426 1.62 -0.71 8.12
N ALA A 427 1.06 0.48 8.32
CA ALA A 427 1.56 1.40 9.34
C ALA A 427 1.48 0.77 10.75
N ILE A 428 0.39 0.05 11.03
CA ILE A 428 0.23 -0.70 12.28
C ILE A 428 1.29 -1.82 12.38
N LEU A 429 1.40 -2.66 11.34
CA LEU A 429 2.30 -3.82 11.35
C LEU A 429 3.78 -3.42 11.41
N GLY A 430 4.18 -2.36 10.72
CA GLY A 430 5.56 -1.84 10.74
C GLY A 430 5.96 -1.32 12.12
N VAL A 431 5.09 -0.53 12.76
CA VAL A 431 5.35 -0.02 14.12
C VAL A 431 5.38 -1.14 15.15
N LEU A 432 4.52 -2.17 15.01
CA LEU A 432 4.46 -3.30 15.93
C LEU A 432 5.74 -4.14 15.90
N GLY A 433 6.32 -4.39 14.72
CA GLY A 433 7.57 -5.15 14.60
C GLY A 433 8.70 -4.56 15.44
N VAL A 434 8.88 -3.25 15.38
CA VAL A 434 9.91 -2.51 16.14
C VAL A 434 9.59 -2.46 17.63
N ALA A 435 8.36 -2.09 17.99
CA ALA A 435 7.97 -1.90 19.39
C ALA A 435 8.02 -3.21 20.20
N ILE A 436 7.49 -4.29 19.63
CA ILE A 436 7.49 -5.63 20.26
C ILE A 436 8.91 -6.16 20.38
N SER A 437 9.74 -5.99 19.35
CA SER A 437 11.13 -6.42 19.33
C SER A 437 11.96 -5.88 20.49
N GLY A 438 11.88 -4.59 20.76
CA GLY A 438 12.68 -3.94 21.81
C GLY A 438 12.28 -4.41 23.21
N ILE A 439 10.99 -4.60 23.47
CA ILE A 439 10.47 -4.93 24.81
C ILE A 439 10.63 -6.42 25.12
N ILE A 440 10.31 -7.28 24.14
CA ILE A 440 10.45 -8.74 24.31
C ILE A 440 11.89 -9.12 24.64
N GLY A 441 12.88 -8.49 24.00
CA GLY A 441 14.30 -8.78 24.25
C GLY A 441 14.67 -8.67 25.74
N GLY A 442 14.24 -7.61 26.42
CA GLY A 442 14.49 -7.39 27.84
C GLY A 442 13.80 -8.42 28.74
N ILE A 443 12.53 -8.73 28.46
CA ILE A 443 11.75 -9.70 29.25
C ILE A 443 12.30 -11.12 29.07
N ILE A 444 12.59 -11.52 27.82
CA ILE A 444 13.18 -12.83 27.51
C ILE A 444 14.53 -12.99 28.20
N PHE A 445 15.40 -11.98 28.12
CA PHE A 445 16.69 -12.02 28.78
C PHE A 445 16.53 -12.23 30.30
N GLY A 446 15.59 -11.54 30.93
CA GLY A 446 15.25 -11.75 32.35
C GLY A 446 14.78 -13.18 32.65
N ILE A 447 13.88 -13.74 31.83
CA ILE A 447 13.37 -15.11 32.00
C ILE A 447 14.49 -16.13 31.78
N VAL A 448 15.28 -16.00 30.71
CA VAL A 448 16.40 -16.91 30.40
C VAL A 448 17.45 -16.88 31.50
N SER A 449 17.80 -15.70 32.02
CA SER A 449 18.76 -15.55 33.12
C SER A 449 18.31 -16.30 34.38
N ILE A 450 17.03 -16.26 34.72
CA ILE A 450 16.44 -17.01 35.83
C ILE A 450 16.50 -18.51 35.55
N LEU A 451 16.11 -18.95 34.35
CA LEU A 451 16.12 -20.37 33.96
C LEU A 451 17.55 -20.96 33.96
N VAL A 452 18.54 -20.19 33.54
CA VAL A 452 19.96 -20.59 33.59
C VAL A 452 20.44 -20.71 35.04
N ALA A 453 20.04 -19.80 35.93
CA ALA A 453 20.36 -19.87 37.37
C ALA A 453 19.86 -21.13 38.06
N PHE A 454 18.79 -21.75 37.57
CA PHE A 454 18.23 -23.03 38.07
C PHE A 454 19.08 -24.27 37.69
N GLY A 455 20.12 -24.15 36.83
CA GLY A 455 21.03 -25.24 36.46
C GLY A 455 20.42 -26.33 35.57
N PHE A 456 21.24 -27.24 35.03
CA PHE A 456 20.84 -28.28 34.06
C PHE A 456 20.36 -29.61 34.70
N ASN A 457 19.79 -29.60 35.89
CA ASN A 457 19.40 -30.82 36.58
C ASN A 457 18.02 -31.34 36.13
N LYS A 458 17.92 -32.57 35.58
CA LYS A 458 16.72 -33.19 35.05
C LYS A 458 15.53 -33.24 36.05
N LYS A 459 15.81 -33.32 37.35
CA LYS A 459 14.77 -33.33 38.40
C LYS A 459 14.02 -31.99 38.56
N ARG A 460 14.55 -30.89 38.02
CA ARG A 460 13.94 -29.53 38.06
C ARG A 460 13.31 -29.07 36.75
N GLU A 461 13.16 -29.95 35.77
CA GLU A 461 12.61 -29.59 34.48
C GLU A 461 11.15 -29.14 34.54
N GLN A 462 10.33 -29.81 35.37
CA GLN A 462 8.94 -29.41 35.60
C GLN A 462 8.83 -28.05 36.32
N GLU A 463 9.71 -27.78 37.27
CA GLU A 463 9.75 -26.47 37.97
C GLU A 463 10.14 -25.34 36.97
N LYS A 464 11.09 -25.61 36.11
CA LYS A 464 11.49 -24.66 35.02
C LYS A 464 10.33 -24.36 34.07
N ARG A 465 9.61 -25.41 33.63
CA ARG A 465 8.43 -25.25 32.77
C ARG A 465 7.34 -24.42 33.45
N GLN A 466 7.03 -24.73 34.68
CA GLN A 466 6.02 -23.98 35.44
C GLN A 466 6.43 -22.51 35.65
N MET A 467 7.73 -22.24 35.90
CA MET A 467 8.23 -20.89 36.08
C MET A 467 8.22 -20.11 34.76
N ALA A 468 8.68 -20.74 33.67
CA ALA A 468 8.64 -20.14 32.33
C ALA A 468 7.20 -19.77 31.97
N ARG A 469 6.27 -20.70 32.15
CA ARG A 469 4.84 -20.49 31.86
C ARG A 469 4.25 -19.36 32.69
N ARG A 470 4.51 -19.32 33.98
CA ARG A 470 4.06 -18.22 34.86
C ARG A 470 4.57 -16.87 34.35
N LYS A 471 5.83 -16.77 34.01
CA LYS A 471 6.43 -15.54 33.50
C LYS A 471 5.85 -15.12 32.14
N ILE A 472 5.63 -16.08 31.25
CA ILE A 472 4.95 -15.83 29.97
C ILE A 472 3.54 -15.27 30.22
N GLU A 473 2.75 -15.94 31.06
CA GLU A 473 1.36 -15.57 31.30
C GLU A 473 1.20 -14.28 32.13
N SER A 474 2.09 -14.01 33.09
CA SER A 474 1.98 -12.87 34.02
C SER A 474 2.74 -11.62 33.60
N GLU A 475 3.80 -11.75 32.79
CA GLU A 475 4.65 -10.61 32.42
C GLU A 475 4.70 -10.41 30.90
N LEU A 476 5.00 -11.47 30.14
CA LEU A 476 5.22 -11.34 28.69
C LEU A 476 3.90 -10.99 27.96
N ILE A 477 2.86 -11.79 28.14
CA ILE A 477 1.57 -11.61 27.46
C ILE A 477 0.94 -10.25 27.76
N PRO A 478 0.78 -9.82 29.03
CA PRO A 478 0.20 -8.51 29.32
C PRO A 478 1.00 -7.35 28.73
N THR A 479 2.33 -7.45 28.74
CA THR A 479 3.19 -6.40 28.19
C THR A 479 3.04 -6.32 26.67
N ILE A 480 3.03 -7.45 25.96
CA ILE A 480 2.81 -7.50 24.52
C ILE A 480 1.46 -6.87 24.17
N ILE A 481 0.40 -7.26 24.90
CA ILE A 481 -0.95 -6.71 24.66
C ILE A 481 -0.95 -5.20 24.83
N ASN A 482 -0.42 -4.69 25.94
CA ASN A 482 -0.45 -3.26 26.24
C ASN A 482 0.29 -2.44 25.18
N VAL A 483 1.51 -2.85 24.82
CA VAL A 483 2.30 -2.17 23.79
C VAL A 483 1.63 -2.25 22.41
N THR A 484 1.10 -3.42 22.06
CA THR A 484 0.37 -3.61 20.82
C THR A 484 -0.83 -2.68 20.75
N MET A 485 -1.65 -2.65 21.80
CA MET A 485 -2.87 -1.83 21.82
C MET A 485 -2.58 -0.34 21.81
N GLU A 486 -1.54 0.12 22.51
CA GLU A 486 -1.09 1.52 22.46
C GLU A 486 -0.74 1.95 21.03
N LYS A 487 0.04 1.11 20.32
CA LYS A 487 0.45 1.42 18.95
C LYS A 487 -0.70 1.33 17.94
N VAL A 488 -1.55 0.31 18.06
CA VAL A 488 -2.74 0.15 17.23
C VAL A 488 -3.68 1.36 17.40
N GLN A 489 -3.93 1.79 18.63
CA GLN A 489 -4.77 2.94 18.93
C GLN A 489 -4.22 4.23 18.34
N SER A 490 -2.90 4.49 18.49
CA SER A 490 -2.25 5.67 17.94
C SER A 490 -2.39 5.74 16.41
N VAL A 491 -2.03 4.66 15.71
CA VAL A 491 -2.09 4.64 14.24
C VAL A 491 -3.54 4.77 13.73
N ILE A 492 -4.49 4.11 14.39
CA ILE A 492 -5.90 4.22 14.01
C ILE A 492 -6.39 5.66 14.17
N ALA A 493 -6.06 6.32 15.29
CA ALA A 493 -6.46 7.71 15.53
C ALA A 493 -5.91 8.66 14.44
N ASP A 494 -4.62 8.51 14.09
CA ASP A 494 -3.98 9.31 13.05
C ASP A 494 -4.65 9.09 11.68
N LYS A 495 -4.92 7.82 11.32
CA LYS A 495 -5.54 7.50 10.04
C LYS A 495 -7.00 7.93 9.94
N VAL A 496 -7.76 7.83 11.02
CA VAL A 496 -9.12 8.38 11.09
C VAL A 496 -9.12 9.89 10.89
N GLN A 497 -8.17 10.61 11.49
CA GLN A 497 -8.02 12.03 11.29
C GLN A 497 -7.68 12.38 9.84
N GLU A 498 -6.76 11.65 9.20
CA GLU A 498 -6.41 11.83 7.78
C GLU A 498 -7.63 11.63 6.86
N ILE A 499 -8.42 10.57 7.10
CA ILE A 499 -9.64 10.27 6.34
C ILE A 499 -10.64 11.41 6.48
N ASN A 500 -10.91 11.84 7.72
CA ASN A 500 -11.86 12.91 7.99
C ASN A 500 -11.43 14.23 7.33
N ALA A 501 -10.15 14.57 7.39
CA ALA A 501 -9.61 15.75 6.71
C ALA A 501 -9.74 15.68 5.19
N ALA A 502 -9.52 14.50 4.59
CA ALA A 502 -9.69 14.30 3.15
C ALA A 502 -11.15 14.43 2.72
N ILE A 503 -12.08 13.86 3.50
CA ILE A 503 -13.52 13.97 3.25
C ILE A 503 -13.96 15.43 3.34
N GLN A 504 -13.60 16.14 4.43
CA GLN A 504 -13.96 17.55 4.62
C GLN A 504 -13.43 18.42 3.48
N ARG A 505 -12.21 18.18 3.02
CA ARG A 505 -11.63 18.93 1.89
C ARG A 505 -12.43 18.71 0.60
N ASN A 506 -12.79 17.47 0.28
CA ASN A 506 -13.59 17.19 -0.91
C ASN A 506 -14.98 17.86 -0.85
N VAL A 507 -15.61 17.82 0.31
CA VAL A 507 -16.89 18.52 0.53
C VAL A 507 -16.75 20.02 0.30
N GLN A 508 -15.70 20.62 0.86
CA GLN A 508 -15.46 22.05 0.71
C GLN A 508 -15.26 22.46 -0.74
N LEU A 509 -14.51 21.66 -1.53
CA LEU A 509 -14.33 21.92 -2.97
C LEU A 509 -15.66 21.93 -3.74
N GLN A 510 -16.55 20.96 -3.45
CA GLN A 510 -17.88 20.92 -4.08
C GLN A 510 -18.74 22.15 -3.70
N ILE A 511 -18.69 22.53 -2.42
CA ILE A 511 -19.36 23.74 -1.92
C ILE A 511 -18.85 24.98 -2.65
N ASP A 512 -17.55 25.13 -2.73
CA ASP A 512 -16.90 26.29 -3.33
C ASP A 512 -17.22 26.37 -4.84
N ALA A 513 -17.26 25.23 -5.54
CA ALA A 513 -17.66 25.19 -6.95
C ALA A 513 -19.10 25.69 -7.16
N GLN A 514 -20.05 25.26 -6.35
CA GLN A 514 -21.45 25.70 -6.45
C GLN A 514 -21.62 27.18 -6.08
N LYS A 515 -21.02 27.60 -4.94
CA LYS A 515 -21.07 29.02 -4.52
C LYS A 515 -20.46 29.94 -5.58
N LYS A 516 -19.34 29.51 -6.18
CA LYS A 516 -18.69 30.28 -7.22
C LYS A 516 -19.56 30.40 -8.47
N ALA A 517 -20.19 29.30 -8.92
CA ALA A 517 -21.11 29.33 -10.06
C ALA A 517 -22.23 30.35 -9.85
N LEU A 518 -22.87 30.32 -8.67
CA LEU A 518 -23.95 31.25 -8.34
C LEU A 518 -23.45 32.72 -8.19
N ALA A 519 -22.26 32.91 -7.63
CA ALA A 519 -21.66 34.25 -7.50
C ALA A 519 -21.28 34.86 -8.86
N ASP A 520 -20.75 34.03 -9.78
CA ASP A 520 -20.40 34.46 -11.13
C ASP A 520 -21.68 34.79 -11.93
N LEU A 521 -22.73 33.99 -11.82
CA LEU A 521 -24.04 34.30 -12.41
C LEU A 521 -24.64 35.61 -11.89
N LYS A 522 -24.52 35.90 -10.58
CA LYS A 522 -24.99 37.15 -10.00
C LYS A 522 -24.24 38.38 -10.57
N LYS A 523 -22.94 38.25 -10.82
CA LYS A 523 -22.14 39.29 -11.48
C LYS A 523 -22.55 39.50 -12.94
N ASP A 524 -22.89 38.43 -13.63
CA ASP A 524 -23.25 38.43 -15.05
C ASP A 524 -24.66 38.98 -15.33
N GLN A 525 -25.48 39.19 -14.32
CA GLN A 525 -26.82 39.73 -14.49
C GLN A 525 -26.84 41.13 -15.10
N ALA A 526 -25.79 41.91 -14.92
CA ALA A 526 -25.64 43.23 -15.52
C ALA A 526 -25.17 43.19 -16.99
N ALA A 527 -24.81 42.02 -17.53
CA ALA A 527 -24.31 41.89 -18.89
C ALA A 527 -25.44 41.92 -19.93
N GLU A 528 -25.11 42.36 -21.15
CA GLU A 528 -26.06 42.36 -22.26
C GLU A 528 -26.51 40.91 -22.67
N MET A 529 -27.68 40.81 -23.25
CA MET A 529 -28.30 39.53 -23.61
C MET A 529 -27.42 38.69 -24.59
N LYS A 530 -26.69 39.36 -25.47
CA LYS A 530 -25.72 38.69 -26.39
C LYS A 530 -24.54 38.04 -25.65
N GLU A 531 -24.02 38.70 -24.63
CA GLU A 531 -22.92 38.18 -23.82
C GLU A 531 -23.36 36.98 -22.99
N LYS A 532 -24.58 37.03 -22.41
CA LYS A 532 -25.17 35.91 -21.67
C LYS A 532 -25.32 34.67 -22.57
N GLN A 533 -25.81 34.87 -23.80
CA GLN A 533 -25.97 33.78 -24.75
C GLN A 533 -24.67 33.18 -25.22
N ALA A 534 -23.64 34.01 -25.43
CA ALA A 534 -22.30 33.54 -25.77
C ALA A 534 -21.65 32.71 -24.64
N ARG A 535 -21.79 33.14 -23.38
CA ARG A 535 -21.31 32.38 -22.20
C ARG A 535 -22.04 31.06 -22.00
N LEU A 536 -23.35 31.03 -22.21
CA LEU A 536 -24.11 29.79 -22.12
C LEU A 536 -23.61 28.75 -23.13
N ILE A 537 -23.34 29.16 -24.36
CA ILE A 537 -22.77 28.30 -25.40
C ILE A 537 -21.38 27.81 -24.98
N GLU A 538 -20.55 28.69 -24.44
CA GLU A 538 -19.21 28.36 -23.97
C GLU A 538 -19.26 27.33 -22.82
N TRP A 539 -20.10 27.52 -21.79
CA TRP A 539 -20.31 26.56 -20.71
C TRP A 539 -20.79 25.19 -21.21
N GLN A 540 -21.71 25.17 -22.18
CA GLN A 540 -22.19 23.92 -22.79
C GLN A 540 -21.09 23.18 -23.53
N GLN A 541 -20.24 23.90 -24.29
CA GLN A 541 -19.10 23.31 -25.00
C GLN A 541 -18.06 22.75 -24.02
N ASP A 542 -17.72 23.51 -22.99
CA ASP A 542 -16.78 23.07 -21.98
C ASP A 542 -17.30 21.89 -21.15
N LEU A 543 -18.60 21.87 -20.82
CA LEU A 543 -19.25 20.73 -20.17
C LEU A 543 -19.18 19.45 -21.01
N GLU A 544 -19.46 19.55 -22.33
CA GLU A 544 -19.33 18.41 -23.23
C GLU A 544 -17.86 17.93 -23.32
N GLN A 545 -16.90 18.82 -23.25
CA GLN A 545 -15.49 18.47 -23.20
C GLN A 545 -15.13 17.75 -21.89
N VAL A 546 -15.60 18.23 -20.74
CA VAL A 546 -15.41 17.58 -19.43
C VAL A 546 -16.01 16.17 -19.43
N LYS A 547 -17.22 15.99 -19.94
CA LYS A 547 -17.87 14.68 -20.06
C LYS A 547 -17.11 13.70 -20.97
N LYS A 548 -16.48 14.20 -22.03
CA LYS A 548 -15.61 13.37 -22.88
C LYS A 548 -14.35 12.92 -22.14
N ILE A 549 -13.74 13.82 -21.36
CA ILE A 549 -12.57 13.52 -20.54
C ILE A 549 -12.91 12.44 -19.48
N GLN A 550 -14.06 12.51 -18.85
CA GLN A 550 -14.48 11.51 -17.85
C GLN A 550 -14.68 10.10 -18.43
N LYS A 551 -14.95 9.99 -19.74
CA LYS A 551 -15.16 8.71 -20.43
C LYS A 551 -13.88 8.13 -21.06
N ALA A 552 -12.80 8.89 -21.04
CA ALA A 552 -11.50 8.48 -21.56
C ALA A 552 -10.77 7.52 -20.60
#